data_981f386866789865d7a96d1bfb1c8d95
#
_entry.id   981f386866789865d7a96d1bfb1c8d95
#
_cell.length_a   1.000
_cell.length_b   1.000
_cell.length_c   1.000
_cell.angle_alpha   90.00
_cell.angle_beta   90.00
_cell.angle_gamma   90.00
#
_symmetry.space_group_name_H-M   'P 1'
#
loop_
_entity.id
_entity.type
_entity.pdbx_description
1 polymer ?
#
loop_
_entity_poly.entity_id
_entity_poly.type
_entity_poly.pdbx_seq_one_letter_code
_entity_poly.pdbx_strand_id
1 'polypeptide(L)'
;MAENSNILFEEKQYLGYNKFSFLRRIILALFCFFAYYAVTNDNVNSKLVEQIDNSGNIFFFMGVVILLLSVGLIFVLHIHTKIEGNNLILDGLWTSRKVKIDLNNIVSAEKVKYSKYLLNPPIYNLHRRGVIKFYTRGDWAVKLKDKDGLTYIIGTQKPDEFLAAVKKIISNK
;
A
#
# COMPACT_ATOMS: atom_id res chain seq x y z
N MET A 1 -19.01 -14.60 21.62
CA MET A 1 -20.18 -14.13 20.85
C MET A 1 -19.64 -13.36 19.66
N ALA A 2 -19.70 -13.92 18.44
CA ALA A 2 -19.33 -13.22 17.24
C ALA A 2 -20.43 -12.18 16.97
N GLU A 3 -20.08 -10.91 17.14
CA GLU A 3 -20.92 -9.79 16.77
C GLU A 3 -21.09 -9.86 15.24
N ASN A 4 -22.30 -10.17 14.77
CA ASN A 4 -22.69 -10.09 13.37
C ASN A 4 -22.62 -8.61 12.95
N SER A 5 -21.42 -8.10 12.76
CA SER A 5 -21.19 -6.77 12.25
C SER A 5 -21.67 -6.75 10.80
N ASN A 6 -22.70 -5.95 10.54
CA ASN A 6 -23.28 -5.79 9.21
C ASN A 6 -22.29 -5.03 8.32
N ILE A 7 -21.34 -5.77 7.76
CA ILE A 7 -20.27 -5.22 6.89
C ILE A 7 -20.92 -4.97 5.53
N LEU A 8 -21.02 -3.69 5.13
CA LEU A 8 -21.59 -3.27 3.85
C LEU A 8 -20.56 -3.20 2.73
N PHE A 9 -19.29 -3.00 3.10
CA PHE A 9 -18.17 -2.94 2.16
C PHE A 9 -16.88 -3.33 2.87
N GLU A 10 -16.04 -4.08 2.17
CA GLU A 10 -14.72 -4.45 2.66
C GLU A 10 -13.72 -4.55 1.49
N GLU A 11 -12.57 -3.91 1.66
CA GLU A 11 -11.48 -3.93 0.70
C GLU A 11 -10.14 -3.93 1.43
N LYS A 12 -9.28 -4.90 1.10
CA LYS A 12 -7.90 -4.94 1.58
C LYS A 12 -6.96 -4.75 0.40
N GLN A 13 -6.12 -3.70 0.48
CA GLN A 13 -5.17 -3.36 -0.58
C GLN A 13 -3.74 -3.51 -0.07
N TYR A 14 -2.94 -4.30 -0.77
CA TYR A 14 -1.52 -4.50 -0.48
C TYR A 14 -0.69 -3.45 -1.25
N LEU A 15 -0.23 -2.42 -0.56
CA LEU A 15 0.49 -1.30 -1.15
C LEU A 15 1.94 -1.65 -1.49
N GLY A 16 2.53 -2.59 -0.76
CA GLY A 16 3.89 -3.07 -0.98
C GLY A 16 4.10 -3.82 -2.30
N TYR A 17 3.03 -4.36 -2.90
CA TYR A 17 3.10 -5.10 -4.16
C TYR A 17 2.99 -4.18 -5.37
N ASN A 18 4.12 -3.81 -5.97
CA ASN A 18 4.20 -3.19 -7.29
C ASN A 18 4.99 -4.09 -8.23
N LYS A 19 4.35 -4.55 -9.31
CA LYS A 19 4.96 -5.47 -10.29
C LYS A 19 6.35 -4.98 -10.74
N PHE A 20 6.48 -3.71 -11.12
CA PHE A 20 7.76 -3.15 -11.56
C PHE A 20 8.79 -3.01 -10.43
N SER A 21 8.37 -2.55 -9.26
CA SER A 21 9.27 -2.48 -8.09
C SER A 21 9.70 -3.86 -7.62
N PHE A 22 8.79 -4.81 -7.62
CA PHE A 22 9.08 -6.20 -7.26
C PHE A 22 10.04 -6.83 -8.24
N LEU A 23 9.77 -6.73 -9.55
CA LEU A 23 10.66 -7.23 -10.60
C LEU A 23 12.08 -6.65 -10.50
N ARG A 24 12.18 -5.31 -10.30
CA ARG A 24 13.48 -4.65 -10.13
C ARG A 24 14.27 -5.19 -8.93
N ARG A 25 13.60 -5.48 -7.81
CA ARG A 25 14.25 -6.06 -6.62
C ARG A 25 14.69 -7.50 -6.86
N ILE A 26 13.88 -8.29 -7.57
CA ILE A 26 14.26 -9.66 -7.98
C ILE A 26 15.49 -9.62 -8.87
N ILE A 27 15.52 -8.75 -9.90
CA ILE A 27 16.69 -8.60 -10.77
C ILE A 27 17.93 -8.22 -9.97
N LEU A 28 17.79 -7.29 -9.00
CA LEU A 28 18.90 -6.87 -8.14
C LEU A 28 19.40 -8.03 -7.25
N ALA A 29 18.50 -8.83 -6.68
CA ALA A 29 18.88 -9.99 -5.89
C ALA A 29 19.59 -11.04 -6.75
N LEU A 30 19.08 -11.30 -7.96
CA LEU A 30 19.74 -12.22 -8.91
C LEU A 30 21.12 -11.72 -9.32
N PHE A 31 21.30 -10.42 -9.51
CA PHE A 31 22.61 -9.83 -9.76
C PHE A 31 23.56 -10.06 -8.59
N CYS A 32 23.10 -9.91 -7.35
CA CYS A 32 23.91 -10.21 -6.17
C CYS A 32 24.34 -11.68 -6.11
N PHE A 33 23.42 -12.62 -6.40
CA PHE A 33 23.75 -14.04 -6.44
C PHE A 33 24.68 -14.39 -7.59
N PHE A 34 24.52 -13.75 -8.75
CA PHE A 34 25.45 -13.90 -9.86
C PHE A 34 26.84 -13.39 -9.52
N ALA A 35 26.95 -12.22 -8.87
CA ALA A 35 28.21 -11.67 -8.38
C ALA A 35 28.88 -12.60 -7.36
N TYR A 36 28.11 -13.17 -6.40
CA TYR A 36 28.60 -14.19 -5.49
C TYR A 36 29.16 -15.40 -6.24
N TYR A 37 28.38 -15.94 -7.21
CA TYR A 37 28.82 -17.08 -8.01
C TYR A 37 30.09 -16.78 -8.81
N ALA A 38 30.17 -15.60 -9.44
CA ALA A 38 31.34 -15.18 -10.22
C ALA A 38 32.61 -15.03 -9.36
N VAL A 39 32.47 -14.53 -8.12
CA VAL A 39 33.59 -14.37 -7.19
C VAL A 39 34.02 -15.71 -6.59
N THR A 40 33.08 -16.63 -6.34
CA THR A 40 33.39 -17.92 -5.69
C THR A 40 33.90 -18.96 -6.68
N ASN A 41 33.67 -18.78 -7.98
CA ASN A 41 34.07 -19.74 -9.01
C ASN A 41 35.44 -19.36 -9.58
N ASP A 42 36.50 -20.09 -9.21
CA ASP A 42 37.89 -19.86 -9.58
C ASP A 42 38.20 -19.77 -11.10
N ASN A 43 37.21 -20.01 -11.93
CA ASN A 43 37.30 -19.94 -13.41
C ASN A 43 37.22 -18.52 -13.99
N VAL A 44 36.92 -17.50 -13.16
CA VAL A 44 36.84 -16.09 -13.59
C VAL A 44 38.06 -15.34 -13.08
N ASN A 45 39.10 -15.28 -13.93
CA ASN A 45 40.33 -14.49 -13.86
C ASN A 45 40.76 -13.95 -12.48
N SER A 46 41.76 -14.61 -11.94
CA SER A 46 42.34 -14.50 -10.61
C SER A 46 42.86 -13.15 -10.14
N LYS A 47 43.09 -12.15 -11.00
CA LYS A 47 43.78 -10.89 -10.61
C LYS A 47 42.92 -9.83 -9.90
N LEU A 48 41.57 -9.91 -10.08
CA LEU A 48 40.61 -9.04 -9.38
C LEU A 48 40.09 -9.68 -8.11
N VAL A 49 40.22 -11.00 -7.98
CA VAL A 49 39.60 -11.80 -6.92
C VAL A 49 40.48 -11.84 -5.65
N GLU A 50 41.78 -11.75 -5.80
CA GLU A 50 42.76 -11.86 -4.68
C GLU A 50 42.59 -10.75 -3.62
N GLN A 51 42.01 -9.60 -4.00
CA GLN A 51 41.68 -8.50 -3.09
C GLN A 51 40.26 -8.60 -2.48
N ILE A 52 39.45 -9.57 -2.91
CA ILE A 52 38.00 -9.64 -2.61
C ILE A 52 37.62 -10.92 -1.84
N ASP A 53 38.58 -11.68 -1.34
CA ASP A 53 38.38 -13.04 -0.78
C ASP A 53 37.30 -13.15 0.33
N ASN A 54 37.00 -12.08 1.04
CA ASN A 54 35.91 -12.01 2.03
C ASN A 54 34.63 -11.36 1.53
N SER A 55 34.60 -10.78 0.33
CA SER A 55 33.46 -10.00 -0.16
C SER A 55 32.42 -10.83 -0.91
N GLY A 56 32.75 -12.06 -1.33
CA GLY A 56 31.79 -12.96 -1.97
C GLY A 56 30.56 -13.19 -1.08
N ASN A 57 30.77 -13.50 0.18
CA ASN A 57 29.68 -13.75 1.14
C ASN A 57 28.79 -12.51 1.34
N ILE A 58 29.33 -11.29 1.23
CA ILE A 58 28.57 -10.06 1.33
C ILE A 58 27.50 -9.99 0.24
N PHE A 59 27.84 -10.36 -1.00
CA PHE A 59 26.86 -10.39 -2.10
C PHE A 59 25.77 -11.41 -1.86
N PHE A 60 26.09 -12.59 -1.34
CA PHE A 60 25.10 -13.59 -0.97
C PHE A 60 24.12 -13.05 0.08
N PHE A 61 24.64 -12.53 1.19
CA PHE A 61 23.81 -11.96 2.26
C PHE A 61 22.95 -10.77 1.76
N MET A 62 23.51 -9.88 0.94
CA MET A 62 22.75 -8.80 0.32
C MET A 62 21.59 -9.33 -0.54
N GLY A 63 21.83 -10.33 -1.37
CA GLY A 63 20.78 -10.95 -2.17
C GLY A 63 19.64 -11.52 -1.29
N VAL A 64 19.99 -12.24 -0.24
CA VAL A 64 19.01 -12.78 0.74
C VAL A 64 18.24 -11.65 1.43
N VAL A 65 18.91 -10.61 1.92
CA VAL A 65 18.27 -9.46 2.58
C VAL A 65 17.31 -8.75 1.63
N ILE A 66 17.69 -8.53 0.38
CA ILE A 66 16.82 -7.90 -0.63
C ILE A 66 15.56 -8.73 -0.85
N LEU A 67 15.67 -10.07 -0.91
CA LEU A 67 14.51 -10.95 -1.06
C LEU A 67 13.61 -10.91 0.17
N LEU A 68 14.18 -11.04 1.36
CA LEU A 68 13.40 -10.99 2.61
C LEU A 68 12.67 -9.66 2.78
N LEU A 69 13.34 -8.54 2.53
CA LEU A 69 12.71 -7.22 2.57
C LEU A 69 11.63 -7.08 1.50
N SER A 70 11.84 -7.65 0.31
CA SER A 70 10.87 -7.58 -0.79
C SER A 70 9.59 -8.33 -0.47
N VAL A 71 9.69 -9.50 0.15
CA VAL A 71 8.55 -10.28 0.62
C VAL A 71 7.89 -9.61 1.82
N GLY A 72 8.67 -9.19 2.82
CA GLY A 72 8.16 -8.53 4.01
C GLY A 72 7.35 -7.27 3.70
N LEU A 73 7.84 -6.43 2.79
CA LEU A 73 7.13 -5.19 2.41
C LEU A 73 5.76 -5.45 1.75
N ILE A 74 5.55 -6.60 1.11
CA ILE A 74 4.23 -6.95 0.54
C ILE A 74 3.21 -7.10 1.66
N PHE A 75 3.57 -7.76 2.76
CA PHE A 75 2.66 -8.04 3.86
C PHE A 75 2.50 -6.86 4.81
N VAL A 76 3.57 -6.11 5.05
CA VAL A 76 3.59 -4.99 6.00
C VAL A 76 2.80 -3.80 5.47
N LEU A 77 2.94 -3.47 4.18
CA LEU A 77 2.30 -2.31 3.61
C LEU A 77 0.91 -2.67 3.02
N HIS A 78 -0.11 -2.62 3.86
CA HIS A 78 -1.49 -2.79 3.42
C HIS A 78 -2.41 -1.75 4.04
N ILE A 79 -3.53 -1.50 3.40
CA ILE A 79 -4.65 -0.74 3.94
C ILE A 79 -5.92 -1.58 3.85
N HIS A 80 -6.67 -1.58 4.91
CA HIS A 80 -7.95 -2.25 5.04
C HIS A 80 -9.03 -1.20 5.22
N THR A 81 -9.94 -1.11 4.26
CA THR A 81 -11.09 -0.20 4.27
C THR A 81 -12.34 -1.02 4.48
N LYS A 82 -13.10 -0.76 5.53
CA LYS A 82 -14.39 -1.43 5.75
C LYS A 82 -15.46 -0.46 6.19
N ILE A 83 -16.70 -0.73 5.79
CA ILE A 83 -17.89 -0.05 6.29
C ILE A 83 -18.63 -1.03 7.18
N GLU A 84 -18.73 -0.67 8.46
CA GLU A 84 -19.37 -1.47 9.49
C GLU A 84 -20.43 -0.62 10.21
N GLY A 85 -21.69 -0.98 10.03
CA GLY A 85 -22.81 -0.13 10.44
C GLY A 85 -22.72 1.24 9.76
N ASN A 86 -22.71 2.31 10.54
CA ASN A 86 -22.61 3.69 10.05
C ASN A 86 -21.18 4.25 10.08
N ASN A 87 -20.17 3.38 10.27
CA ASN A 87 -18.79 3.82 10.39
C ASN A 87 -17.95 3.31 9.24
N LEU A 88 -17.18 4.20 8.64
CA LEU A 88 -16.10 3.85 7.74
C LEU A 88 -14.81 3.73 8.54
N ILE A 89 -14.21 2.57 8.49
CA ILE A 89 -12.99 2.22 9.23
C ILE A 89 -11.87 2.02 8.23
N LEU A 90 -10.80 2.77 8.43
CA LEU A 90 -9.55 2.64 7.70
C LEU A 90 -8.48 2.14 8.65
N ASP A 91 -7.88 1.01 8.34
CA ASP A 91 -6.85 0.38 9.14
C ASP A 91 -5.65 0.01 8.27
N GLY A 92 -4.44 0.17 8.76
CA GLY A 92 -3.23 -0.15 8.03
C GLY A 92 -2.04 -0.32 8.95
N LEU A 93 -1.22 -1.33 8.68
CA LEU A 93 -0.23 -1.84 9.62
C LEU A 93 0.91 -0.87 9.96
N TRP A 94 1.27 0.05 9.06
CA TRP A 94 2.51 0.81 9.24
C TRP A 94 2.31 2.25 9.66
N THR A 95 1.21 2.86 9.32
CA THR A 95 1.16 4.33 9.35
C THR A 95 -0.12 4.93 9.84
N SER A 96 -1.19 4.19 9.86
CA SER A 96 -2.45 4.70 10.33
C SER A 96 -2.85 4.03 11.62
N ARG A 97 -2.91 4.83 12.66
CA ARG A 97 -3.86 4.55 13.71
C ARG A 97 -5.20 4.31 13.03
N LYS A 98 -5.92 3.28 13.44
CA LYS A 98 -7.27 3.00 12.99
C LYS A 98 -8.08 4.30 12.94
N VAL A 99 -8.41 4.74 11.72
CA VAL A 99 -9.22 5.95 11.51
C VAL A 99 -10.66 5.51 11.38
N LYS A 100 -11.52 6.13 12.16
CA LYS A 100 -12.96 5.90 12.15
C LYS A 100 -13.65 7.17 11.70
N ILE A 101 -14.41 7.11 10.62
CA ILE A 101 -15.20 8.22 10.07
C ILE A 101 -16.66 7.85 10.22
N ASP A 102 -17.43 8.68 10.92
CA ASP A 102 -18.87 8.51 11.07
C ASP A 102 -19.58 8.99 9.78
N LEU A 103 -20.17 8.06 9.05
CA LEU A 103 -20.90 8.33 7.82
C LEU A 103 -22.19 9.12 8.04
N ASN A 104 -22.68 9.20 9.28
CA ASN A 104 -23.83 10.06 9.62
C ASN A 104 -23.46 11.55 9.49
N ASN A 105 -22.20 11.91 9.58
CA ASN A 105 -21.75 13.28 9.42
C ASN A 105 -21.42 13.63 7.97
N ILE A 106 -21.40 12.66 7.08
CA ILE A 106 -21.12 12.90 5.67
C ILE A 106 -22.35 13.48 4.96
N VAL A 107 -22.12 14.58 4.24
CA VAL A 107 -23.14 15.31 3.48
C VAL A 107 -23.15 14.90 2.02
N SER A 108 -21.98 14.60 1.45
CA SER A 108 -21.87 14.20 0.05
C SER A 108 -20.79 13.18 -0.18
N ALA A 109 -21.04 12.28 -1.13
CA ALA A 109 -20.08 11.29 -1.60
C ALA A 109 -20.04 11.27 -3.12
N GLU A 110 -18.85 11.40 -3.70
CA GLU A 110 -18.66 11.42 -5.14
C GLU A 110 -17.43 10.58 -5.55
N LYS A 111 -17.51 9.94 -6.71
CA LYS A 111 -16.38 9.26 -7.34
C LYS A 111 -15.50 10.30 -8.02
N VAL A 112 -14.23 10.32 -7.70
CA VAL A 112 -13.26 11.24 -8.28
C VAL A 112 -12.09 10.51 -8.87
N LYS A 113 -11.54 11.06 -9.95
CA LYS A 113 -10.32 10.52 -10.54
C LYS A 113 -9.15 10.93 -9.68
N TYR A 114 -8.45 9.95 -9.18
CA TYR A 114 -7.26 10.15 -8.39
C TYR A 114 -6.08 10.51 -9.30
N SER A 115 -5.13 11.31 -8.82
CA SER A 115 -4.01 11.82 -9.61
C SER A 115 -3.31 10.77 -10.46
N LYS A 116 -3.10 11.07 -11.75
CA LYS A 116 -2.39 10.23 -12.73
C LYS A 116 -0.86 10.23 -12.57
N TYR A 117 -0.30 10.84 -11.52
CA TYR A 117 1.15 10.88 -11.38
C TYR A 117 1.71 9.51 -11.01
N LEU A 118 2.60 8.98 -11.85
CA LEU A 118 3.32 7.72 -11.68
C LEU A 118 4.09 7.63 -10.34
N LEU A 119 4.29 8.75 -9.69
CA LEU A 119 5.07 8.94 -8.46
C LEU A 119 4.19 9.19 -7.23
N ASN A 120 2.92 8.77 -7.22
CA ASN A 120 2.17 8.78 -5.98
C ASN A 120 2.75 7.69 -5.06
N PRO A 121 3.69 8.04 -4.17
CA PRO A 121 4.06 7.11 -3.13
C PRO A 121 2.79 6.80 -2.34
N PRO A 122 2.63 5.60 -1.80
CA PRO A 122 1.54 5.28 -0.90
C PRO A 122 1.72 6.10 0.38
N ILE A 123 1.30 7.34 0.34
CA ILE A 123 1.25 8.23 1.49
C ILE A 123 -0.10 8.02 2.13
N TYR A 124 -0.08 7.58 3.35
CA TYR A 124 -1.24 7.03 4.04
C TYR A 124 -2.22 8.09 4.51
N ASN A 125 -1.70 9.26 4.84
CA ASN A 125 -2.52 10.31 5.39
C ASN A 125 -1.84 11.65 5.15
N LEU A 126 -2.39 12.46 4.27
CA LEU A 126 -1.96 13.83 4.06
C LEU A 126 -3.10 14.77 4.40
N HIS A 127 -2.98 15.48 5.51
CA HIS A 127 -3.90 16.54 5.88
C HIS A 127 -3.38 17.91 5.40
N ARG A 128 -4.08 18.54 4.50
CA ARG A 128 -3.75 19.89 4.02
C ARG A 128 -5.03 20.68 3.77
N ARG A 129 -5.17 21.83 4.41
CA ARG A 129 -6.26 22.78 4.20
C ARG A 129 -7.67 22.16 4.29
N GLY A 130 -7.92 21.34 5.32
CA GLY A 130 -9.22 20.69 5.50
C GLY A 130 -9.47 19.48 4.58
N VAL A 131 -8.45 19.02 3.84
CA VAL A 131 -8.54 17.82 3.01
C VAL A 131 -7.62 16.75 3.56
N ILE A 132 -8.19 15.59 3.89
CA ILE A 132 -7.45 14.41 4.33
C ILE A 132 -7.47 13.40 3.18
N LYS A 133 -6.29 13.01 2.72
CA LYS A 133 -6.14 12.07 1.60
C LYS A 133 -5.56 10.76 2.09
N PHE A 134 -6.28 9.67 1.83
CA PHE A 134 -5.82 8.32 2.05
C PHE A 134 -5.45 7.69 0.71
N TYR A 135 -4.14 7.64 0.46
CA TYR A 135 -3.62 7.17 -0.80
C TYR A 135 -3.60 5.65 -0.85
N THR A 136 -4.15 5.11 -1.92
CA THR A 136 -4.08 3.69 -2.25
C THR A 136 -3.62 3.51 -3.69
N ARG A 137 -3.54 2.29 -4.15
CA ARG A 137 -3.27 2.01 -5.56
C ARG A 137 -4.54 2.09 -6.36
N GLY A 138 -4.44 2.70 -7.52
CA GLY A 138 -5.52 2.83 -8.47
C GLY A 138 -5.69 4.28 -8.92
N ASP A 139 -6.57 4.47 -9.89
CA ASP A 139 -6.83 5.78 -10.51
C ASP A 139 -8.06 6.45 -9.91
N TRP A 140 -8.77 5.77 -9.03
CA TRP A 140 -10.05 6.19 -8.51
C TRP A 140 -10.07 6.33 -6.99
N ALA A 141 -10.84 7.30 -6.53
CA ALA A 141 -11.11 7.52 -5.12
C ALA A 141 -12.58 7.89 -4.92
N VAL A 142 -13.05 7.73 -3.70
CA VAL A 142 -14.31 8.30 -3.24
C VAL A 142 -13.99 9.51 -2.36
N LYS A 143 -14.56 10.64 -2.73
CA LYS A 143 -14.46 11.90 -1.98
C LYS A 143 -15.71 12.04 -1.12
N LEU A 144 -15.50 12.17 0.18
CA LEU A 144 -16.55 12.37 1.18
C LEU A 144 -16.39 13.77 1.76
N LYS A 145 -17.49 14.50 1.86
CA LYS A 145 -17.52 15.82 2.50
C LYS A 145 -18.33 15.75 3.79
N ASP A 146 -17.70 16.16 4.88
CA ASP A 146 -18.33 16.25 6.19
C ASP A 146 -19.13 17.55 6.34
N LYS A 147 -20.06 17.58 7.31
CA LYS A 147 -20.83 18.76 7.73
C LYS A 147 -19.93 19.90 8.17
N ASP A 148 -18.81 19.60 8.82
CA ASP A 148 -17.82 20.58 9.28
C ASP A 148 -16.92 21.11 8.16
N GLY A 149 -17.19 20.72 6.89
CA GLY A 149 -16.43 21.14 5.72
C GLY A 149 -15.16 20.33 5.48
N LEU A 150 -14.83 19.38 6.35
CA LEU A 150 -13.70 18.49 6.18
C LEU A 150 -13.96 17.55 4.99
N THR A 151 -12.94 17.33 4.18
CA THR A 151 -13.02 16.47 2.99
C THR A 151 -12.08 15.29 3.12
N TYR A 152 -12.63 14.09 2.98
CA TYR A 152 -11.86 12.86 2.94
C TYR A 152 -11.78 12.36 1.49
N ILE A 153 -10.58 12.02 1.02
CA ILE A 153 -10.37 11.39 -0.29
C ILE A 153 -9.75 10.02 -0.06
N ILE A 154 -10.53 8.98 -0.32
CA ILE A 154 -10.17 7.59 -0.03
C ILE A 154 -10.00 6.85 -1.34
N GLY A 155 -8.76 6.45 -1.64
CA GLY A 155 -8.47 5.65 -2.82
C GLY A 155 -9.04 4.25 -2.70
N THR A 156 -9.53 3.70 -3.81
CA THR A 156 -10.14 2.36 -3.85
C THR A 156 -10.00 1.76 -5.24
N GLN A 157 -9.88 0.45 -5.31
CA GLN A 157 -9.94 -0.32 -6.56
C GLN A 157 -11.38 -0.68 -6.94
N LYS A 158 -12.32 -0.52 -5.99
CA LYS A 158 -13.76 -0.81 -6.16
C LYS A 158 -14.62 0.44 -5.94
N PRO A 159 -14.42 1.51 -6.75
CA PRO A 159 -15.03 2.81 -6.48
C PRO A 159 -16.56 2.80 -6.51
N ASP A 160 -17.15 2.00 -7.38
CA ASP A 160 -18.61 1.97 -7.56
C ASP A 160 -19.29 1.21 -6.42
N GLU A 161 -18.72 0.09 -5.98
CA GLU A 161 -19.21 -0.66 -4.81
C GLU A 161 -19.08 0.18 -3.53
N PHE A 162 -17.93 0.82 -3.35
CA PHE A 162 -17.68 1.67 -2.19
C PHE A 162 -18.63 2.87 -2.15
N LEU A 163 -18.79 3.56 -3.29
CA LEU A 163 -19.72 4.70 -3.38
C LEU A 163 -21.17 4.27 -3.12
N ALA A 164 -21.59 3.12 -3.66
CA ALA A 164 -22.94 2.60 -3.44
C ALA A 164 -23.20 2.29 -1.95
N ALA A 165 -22.24 1.65 -1.28
CA ALA A 165 -22.32 1.36 0.15
C ALA A 165 -22.43 2.63 1.01
N VAL A 166 -21.61 3.65 0.71
CA VAL A 166 -21.68 4.95 1.39
C VAL A 166 -23.01 5.65 1.13
N LYS A 167 -23.45 5.73 -0.13
CA LYS A 167 -24.71 6.37 -0.48
C LYS A 167 -25.91 5.73 0.18
N LYS A 168 -25.93 4.39 0.32
CA LYS A 168 -26.98 3.65 1.01
C LYS A 168 -27.16 4.14 2.46
N ILE A 169 -26.07 4.46 3.15
CA ILE A 169 -26.14 4.97 4.53
C ILE A 169 -26.58 6.42 4.55
N ILE A 170 -26.06 7.25 3.63
CA ILE A 170 -26.44 8.68 3.57
C ILE A 170 -27.90 8.87 3.18
N SER A 171 -28.45 8.03 2.31
CA SER A 171 -29.86 8.13 1.85
C SER A 171 -30.88 7.57 2.85
N ASN A 172 -30.45 6.76 3.81
CA ASN A 172 -31.33 6.22 4.85
C ASN A 172 -31.42 7.15 6.09
N LYS A 173 -31.03 8.38 5.94
CA LYS A 173 -31.20 9.47 6.91
C LYS A 173 -32.53 10.18 6.70
#